data_01830094e8e0074d383d3ea813b266bd
#
_entry.id   01830094e8e0074d383d3ea813b266bd
#
_cell.length_a   1.000
_cell.length_b   1.000
_cell.length_c   1.000
_cell.angle_alpha   90.00
_cell.angle_beta   90.00
_cell.angle_gamma   90.00
#
_symmetry.space_group_name_H-M   'P 1'
#
loop_
_entity.id
_entity.type
_entity.pdbx_description
1 polymer ?
#
loop_
_entity_poly.entity_id
_entity_poly.type
_entity_poly.pdbx_seq_one_letter_code
_entity_poly.pdbx_strand_id
1 'polypeptide(L)'
;EFECIRGFCDAFKNYNLSPPAYAFFQTDMSKEDAFRKTIHLLRSRIPQAIVATSESLAAGIIEGIKILGYTTNDIPVFTLGEEHWNLHTHSFSSASTVRPAMKLGQLASKLLLEQLQSPLTKETEKIILSGGKFYNYNSCDKSHVIKKEKKEFKETIRVLMLDTSQVHSLLGLLKNFENKTDIHADVTILPHHRLYETIVEKYRSNNEQPYDVFMYDIPWLPSLASEQILEDITTKFHSINPDIFLPNCLKYYSIFNGRYYGIPFMYAPQIFYYRKDLFENTALKNDYERENNISLRPPSTLKEFNTIADFFTNKTTAISYGISIPTAYSECLTPEIYMRLRSYGGSLFNRHGNVCLDSDHSLKAYINFVKSIKNAKPDYRTATDISVVDDFLKGETAMLISYPSFLSDVTDLRKNSIVGSIGYHLIPGHSPLLGGWGLGINSHSDKKQEAFEFLKWTCDEQITNYSSLLGGLSALNSTYTNDELTELYPWLPLYHSIYKYTKPTIPPKLSNNKVIPQYEIDAVVCDWIYKLLDSEIDVQQAITNTHLELESLRNTYLNDER
;
A
#
# COMPACT_ATOMS: atom_id res chain seq x y z
N GLU A 1 -5.74 31.17 -1.86
CA GLU A 1 -6.79 30.20 -1.43
C GLU A 1 -7.99 30.89 -0.79
N PHE A 2 -7.83 31.69 0.27
CA PHE A 2 -8.93 32.37 0.96
C PHE A 2 -9.77 33.26 0.04
N GLU A 3 -9.16 33.99 -0.88
CA GLU A 3 -9.88 34.82 -1.84
C GLU A 3 -10.71 34.03 -2.84
N CYS A 4 -10.23 32.84 -3.27
CA CYS A 4 -11.00 31.94 -4.14
C CYS A 4 -12.23 31.40 -3.39
N ILE A 5 -12.06 30.94 -2.14
CA ILE A 5 -13.16 30.47 -1.29
C ILE A 5 -14.18 31.59 -1.07
N ARG A 6 -13.70 32.80 -0.77
CA ARG A 6 -14.57 33.98 -0.57
C ARG A 6 -15.36 34.28 -1.83
N GLY A 7 -14.69 34.35 -2.99
CA GLY A 7 -15.37 34.59 -4.28
C GLY A 7 -16.42 33.51 -4.61
N PHE A 8 -16.13 32.25 -4.33
CA PHE A 8 -17.09 31.17 -4.48
C PHE A 8 -18.31 31.34 -3.56
N CYS A 9 -18.08 31.64 -2.29
CA CYS A 9 -19.17 31.91 -1.32
C CYS A 9 -20.00 33.12 -1.70
N ASP A 10 -19.36 34.22 -2.16
CA ASP A 10 -20.04 35.44 -2.59
C ASP A 10 -20.90 35.19 -3.83
N ALA A 11 -20.44 34.35 -4.77
CA ALA A 11 -21.28 33.94 -5.91
C ALA A 11 -22.55 33.21 -5.45
N PHE A 12 -22.49 32.31 -4.50
CA PHE A 12 -23.67 31.64 -3.92
C PHE A 12 -24.62 32.63 -3.25
N LYS A 13 -24.08 33.58 -2.45
CA LYS A 13 -24.88 34.63 -1.79
C LYS A 13 -25.65 35.50 -2.79
N ASN A 14 -25.04 35.83 -3.94
CA ASN A 14 -25.69 36.62 -4.98
C ASN A 14 -26.95 35.95 -5.55
N TYR A 15 -27.08 34.64 -5.40
CA TYR A 15 -28.26 33.86 -5.76
C TYR A 15 -29.12 33.44 -4.56
N ASN A 16 -28.90 34.03 -3.39
CA ASN A 16 -29.54 33.67 -2.11
C ASN A 16 -29.33 32.19 -1.74
N LEU A 17 -28.18 31.63 -2.07
CA LEU A 17 -27.77 30.25 -1.75
C LEU A 17 -26.59 30.25 -0.78
N SER A 18 -26.37 29.12 -0.12
CA SER A 18 -25.17 28.84 0.67
C SER A 18 -24.49 27.59 0.16
N PRO A 19 -23.16 27.58 -0.05
CA PRO A 19 -22.47 26.36 -0.40
C PRO A 19 -22.58 25.38 0.75
N PRO A 20 -22.80 24.07 0.49
CA PRO A 20 -22.83 23.06 1.53
C PRO A 20 -21.42 22.92 2.17
N ALA A 21 -21.36 22.54 3.45
CA ALA A 21 -20.09 22.41 4.20
C ALA A 21 -19.08 21.47 3.52
N TYR A 22 -19.58 20.49 2.76
CA TYR A 22 -18.78 19.54 2.01
C TYR A 22 -18.37 20.01 0.59
N ALA A 23 -18.61 21.26 0.23
CA ALA A 23 -18.29 21.79 -1.10
C ALA A 23 -16.79 22.06 -1.31
N PHE A 24 -16.01 22.09 -0.23
CA PHE A 24 -14.60 22.44 -0.27
C PHE A 24 -13.72 21.22 0.03
N PHE A 25 -12.77 20.98 -0.86
CA PHE A 25 -11.74 19.95 -0.70
C PHE A 25 -10.37 20.62 -0.69
N GLN A 26 -9.64 20.44 0.39
CA GLN A 26 -8.26 20.87 0.48
C GLN A 26 -7.37 19.84 -0.18
N THR A 27 -6.42 20.29 -1.02
CA THR A 27 -5.43 19.47 -1.71
C THR A 27 -4.02 19.94 -1.37
N ASP A 28 -3.02 19.12 -1.65
CA ASP A 28 -1.60 19.49 -1.62
C ASP A 28 -1.13 20.21 -2.89
N MET A 29 -2.06 20.59 -3.77
CA MET A 29 -1.86 21.23 -5.08
C MET A 29 -1.29 20.31 -6.16
N SER A 30 -1.14 19.00 -5.90
CA SER A 30 -0.73 18.02 -6.90
C SER A 30 -1.90 17.52 -7.76
N LYS A 31 -1.59 17.04 -8.97
CA LYS A 31 -2.50 16.33 -9.87
C LYS A 31 -3.02 15.05 -9.20
N GLU A 32 -2.14 14.34 -8.52
CA GLU A 32 -2.37 13.06 -7.88
C GLU A 32 -3.36 13.19 -6.72
N ASP A 33 -3.21 14.20 -5.85
CA ASP A 33 -4.17 14.40 -4.75
C ASP A 33 -5.53 14.86 -5.28
N ALA A 34 -5.57 15.68 -6.33
CA ALA A 34 -6.81 16.05 -7.00
C ALA A 34 -7.52 14.83 -7.61
N PHE A 35 -6.78 13.90 -8.22
CA PHE A 35 -7.31 12.62 -8.70
C PHE A 35 -7.90 11.80 -7.55
N ARG A 36 -7.16 11.60 -6.46
CA ARG A 36 -7.62 10.87 -5.26
C ARG A 36 -8.92 11.45 -4.69
N LYS A 37 -8.96 12.78 -4.50
CA LYS A 37 -10.14 13.48 -3.98
C LYS A 37 -11.34 13.33 -4.90
N THR A 38 -11.12 13.35 -6.22
CA THR A 38 -12.17 13.17 -7.22
C THR A 38 -12.76 11.75 -7.16
N ILE A 39 -11.91 10.73 -7.12
CA ILE A 39 -12.37 9.34 -6.96
C ILE A 39 -13.18 9.19 -5.66
N HIS A 40 -12.69 9.74 -4.55
CA HIS A 40 -13.41 9.71 -3.26
C HIS A 40 -14.78 10.42 -3.32
N LEU A 41 -14.83 11.60 -3.94
CA LEU A 41 -16.06 12.36 -4.13
C LEU A 41 -17.08 11.56 -4.95
N LEU A 42 -16.66 11.03 -6.10
CA LEU A 42 -17.56 10.37 -7.06
C LEU A 42 -18.08 9.01 -6.56
N ARG A 43 -17.41 8.38 -5.59
CA ARG A 43 -17.94 7.22 -4.87
C ARG A 43 -19.15 7.56 -4.00
N SER A 44 -19.09 8.71 -3.33
CA SER A 44 -20.13 9.13 -2.39
C SER A 44 -21.28 9.87 -3.06
N ARG A 45 -20.96 10.72 -4.04
CA ARG A 45 -21.93 11.58 -4.74
C ARG A 45 -21.40 12.06 -6.08
N ILE A 46 -22.31 12.38 -7.00
CA ILE A 46 -21.98 13.02 -8.27
C ILE A 46 -22.25 14.52 -8.10
N PRO A 47 -21.23 15.40 -8.17
CA PRO A 47 -21.43 16.85 -8.10
C PRO A 47 -22.01 17.35 -9.43
N GLN A 48 -22.73 18.46 -9.37
CA GLN A 48 -23.22 19.15 -10.59
C GLN A 48 -22.11 19.81 -11.38
N ALA A 49 -21.02 20.24 -10.72
CA ALA A 49 -19.82 20.80 -11.31
C ALA A 49 -18.68 20.76 -10.31
N ILE A 50 -17.44 20.87 -10.80
CA ILE A 50 -16.23 20.98 -9.98
C ILE A 50 -15.45 22.22 -10.39
N VAL A 51 -14.97 23.01 -9.41
CA VAL A 51 -14.09 24.16 -9.63
C VAL A 51 -12.69 23.81 -9.11
N ALA A 52 -11.72 23.83 -10.00
CA ALA A 52 -10.31 23.62 -9.71
C ALA A 52 -9.57 24.97 -9.62
N THR A 53 -8.75 25.17 -8.60
CA THR A 53 -8.00 26.41 -8.40
C THR A 53 -6.71 26.50 -9.22
N SER A 54 -6.35 25.43 -9.94
CA SER A 54 -5.24 25.40 -10.90
C SER A 54 -5.48 24.39 -12.02
N GLU A 55 -4.70 24.50 -13.10
CA GLU A 55 -4.76 23.54 -14.23
C GLU A 55 -4.25 22.14 -13.84
N SER A 56 -3.24 22.07 -12.98
CA SER A 56 -2.73 20.78 -12.46
C SER A 56 -3.84 20.01 -11.72
N LEU A 57 -4.57 20.70 -10.84
CA LEU A 57 -5.72 20.09 -10.15
C LEU A 57 -6.82 19.69 -11.14
N ALA A 58 -7.11 20.52 -12.15
CA ALA A 58 -8.10 20.20 -13.17
C ALA A 58 -7.72 18.94 -13.96
N ALA A 59 -6.44 18.77 -14.28
CA ALA A 59 -5.96 17.56 -14.98
C ALA A 59 -6.25 16.28 -14.16
N GLY A 60 -5.93 16.28 -12.85
CA GLY A 60 -6.24 15.15 -11.97
C GLY A 60 -7.75 14.90 -11.81
N ILE A 61 -8.55 15.96 -11.71
CA ILE A 61 -10.02 15.87 -11.64
C ILE A 61 -10.58 15.23 -12.92
N ILE A 62 -10.15 15.70 -14.10
CA ILE A 62 -10.63 15.20 -15.39
C ILE A 62 -10.25 13.74 -15.58
N GLU A 63 -9.06 13.34 -15.16
CA GLU A 63 -8.60 11.96 -15.20
C GLU A 63 -9.46 11.06 -14.31
N GLY A 64 -9.76 11.50 -13.07
CA GLY A 64 -10.65 10.81 -12.15
C GLY A 64 -12.09 10.68 -12.67
N ILE A 65 -12.61 11.71 -13.33
CA ILE A 65 -13.93 11.68 -13.99
C ILE A 65 -13.94 10.62 -15.09
N LYS A 66 -12.93 10.64 -15.98
CA LYS A 66 -12.85 9.76 -17.14
C LYS A 66 -12.71 8.28 -16.78
N ILE A 67 -11.86 7.95 -15.80
CA ILE A 67 -11.65 6.54 -15.42
C ILE A 67 -12.93 5.90 -14.87
N LEU A 68 -13.82 6.70 -14.28
CA LEU A 68 -15.12 6.26 -13.78
C LEU A 68 -16.23 6.32 -14.86
N GLY A 69 -15.87 6.60 -16.12
CA GLY A 69 -16.79 6.59 -17.26
C GLY A 69 -17.68 7.82 -17.39
N TYR A 70 -17.32 8.93 -16.72
CA TYR A 70 -17.97 10.22 -16.91
C TYR A 70 -17.20 11.08 -17.91
N THR A 71 -17.86 12.08 -18.44
CA THR A 71 -17.27 13.12 -19.29
C THR A 71 -17.38 14.50 -18.62
N THR A 72 -16.68 15.49 -19.13
CA THR A 72 -16.83 16.88 -18.69
C THR A 72 -18.17 17.50 -19.09
N ASN A 73 -18.95 16.84 -19.96
CA ASN A 73 -20.34 17.21 -20.22
C ASN A 73 -21.26 16.72 -19.08
N ASP A 74 -20.94 15.57 -18.51
CA ASP A 74 -21.68 15.03 -17.35
C ASP A 74 -21.34 15.81 -16.08
N ILE A 75 -20.07 16.07 -15.84
CA ILE A 75 -19.56 16.81 -14.68
C ILE A 75 -18.66 17.94 -15.19
N PRO A 76 -19.21 19.15 -15.41
CA PRO A 76 -18.44 20.28 -15.86
C PRO A 76 -17.31 20.65 -14.89
N VAL A 77 -16.10 20.88 -15.45
CA VAL A 77 -14.93 21.27 -14.69
C VAL A 77 -14.53 22.69 -15.07
N PHE A 78 -14.51 23.57 -14.08
CA PHE A 78 -14.08 24.97 -14.23
C PHE A 78 -12.71 25.16 -13.63
N THR A 79 -11.81 25.87 -14.33
CA THR A 79 -10.43 26.06 -13.87
C THR A 79 -10.06 27.52 -13.67
N LEU A 80 -9.16 27.76 -12.73
CA LEU A 80 -8.37 28.99 -12.67
C LEU A 80 -7.03 28.69 -13.36
N GLY A 81 -6.95 29.01 -14.65
CA GLY A 81 -5.79 28.71 -15.50
C GLY A 81 -4.76 29.81 -15.56
N GLU A 82 -3.62 29.53 -16.20
CA GLU A 82 -2.57 30.48 -16.53
C GLU A 82 -2.50 30.73 -18.04
N GLU A 83 -2.12 31.94 -18.43
CA GLU A 83 -2.10 32.36 -19.81
C GLU A 83 -1.06 31.56 -20.63
N HIS A 84 -1.50 30.81 -21.64
CA HIS A 84 -0.68 30.13 -22.65
C HIS A 84 0.27 29.00 -22.19
N TRP A 85 0.22 28.54 -20.94
CA TRP A 85 1.18 27.55 -20.46
C TRP A 85 0.86 26.13 -20.95
N ASN A 86 -0.41 25.80 -21.22
CA ASN A 86 -0.78 24.43 -21.61
C ASN A 86 -1.96 24.38 -22.61
N LEU A 87 -1.66 24.39 -23.90
CA LEU A 87 -2.65 24.25 -24.99
C LEU A 87 -3.46 22.92 -24.92
N HIS A 88 -2.94 21.92 -24.19
CA HIS A 88 -3.59 20.61 -24.09
C HIS A 88 -4.67 20.52 -23.00
N THR A 89 -4.58 21.30 -21.93
CA THR A 89 -5.61 21.34 -20.87
C THR A 89 -6.84 22.13 -21.25
N HIS A 90 -6.73 23.11 -22.17
CA HIS A 90 -7.88 23.86 -22.65
C HIS A 90 -8.91 23.01 -23.41
N SER A 91 -8.51 21.87 -23.96
CA SER A 91 -9.41 20.98 -24.70
C SER A 91 -10.31 20.12 -23.79
N PHE A 92 -10.09 20.11 -22.48
CA PHE A 92 -10.76 19.20 -21.56
C PHE A 92 -11.61 19.89 -20.48
N SER A 93 -11.31 21.14 -20.10
CA SER A 93 -12.11 21.88 -19.13
C SER A 93 -13.33 22.52 -19.80
N SER A 94 -14.44 22.64 -19.06
CA SER A 94 -15.67 23.26 -19.56
C SER A 94 -15.53 24.77 -19.70
N ALA A 95 -14.83 25.41 -18.79
CA ALA A 95 -14.45 26.82 -18.87
C ALA A 95 -13.24 27.12 -17.99
N SER A 96 -12.50 28.18 -18.31
CA SER A 96 -11.39 28.64 -17.49
C SER A 96 -11.33 30.15 -17.34
N THR A 97 -10.81 30.60 -16.20
CA THR A 97 -10.39 32.00 -15.99
C THR A 97 -8.88 32.07 -16.05
N VAL A 98 -8.34 32.84 -16.98
CA VAL A 98 -6.90 32.93 -17.19
C VAL A 98 -6.31 34.06 -16.39
N ARG A 99 -5.32 33.76 -15.54
CA ARG A 99 -4.55 34.75 -14.78
C ARG A 99 -3.46 35.36 -15.67
N PRO A 100 -3.18 36.67 -15.57
CA PRO A 100 -2.17 37.33 -16.38
C PRO A 100 -0.75 37.08 -15.80
N ALA A 101 -0.29 35.83 -15.78
CA ALA A 101 0.97 35.45 -15.13
C ALA A 101 2.20 36.12 -15.74
N MET A 102 2.27 36.29 -17.06
CA MET A 102 3.35 36.99 -17.74
C MET A 102 3.43 38.45 -17.28
N LYS A 103 2.29 39.16 -17.24
CA LYS A 103 2.23 40.53 -16.79
C LYS A 103 2.60 40.71 -15.33
N LEU A 104 2.20 39.72 -14.50
CA LEU A 104 2.59 39.68 -13.10
C LEU A 104 4.11 39.50 -12.95
N GLY A 105 4.73 38.57 -13.67
CA GLY A 105 6.17 38.34 -13.68
C GLY A 105 6.96 39.57 -14.16
N GLN A 106 6.52 40.24 -15.24
CA GLN A 106 7.12 41.48 -15.73
C GLN A 106 7.07 42.58 -14.70
N LEU A 107 5.91 42.76 -14.05
CA LEU A 107 5.75 43.80 -13.01
C LEU A 107 6.60 43.51 -11.77
N ALA A 108 6.60 42.25 -11.31
CA ALA A 108 7.44 41.82 -10.17
C ALA A 108 8.93 42.04 -10.45
N SER A 109 9.41 41.67 -11.66
CA SER A 109 10.80 41.89 -12.07
C SER A 109 11.16 43.37 -12.14
N LYS A 110 10.25 44.20 -12.66
CA LYS A 110 10.44 45.66 -12.71
C LYS A 110 10.56 46.25 -11.29
N LEU A 111 9.64 45.90 -10.39
CA LEU A 111 9.66 46.38 -9.01
C LEU A 111 10.93 45.94 -8.27
N LEU A 112 11.38 44.67 -8.48
CA LEU A 112 12.61 44.18 -7.90
C LEU A 112 13.82 44.98 -8.37
N LEU A 113 13.91 45.28 -9.68
CA LEU A 113 14.99 46.11 -10.25
C LEU A 113 14.99 47.52 -9.69
N GLU A 114 13.81 48.15 -9.54
CA GLU A 114 13.64 49.47 -8.93
C GLU A 114 14.09 49.49 -7.45
N GLN A 115 13.72 48.44 -6.68
CA GLN A 115 14.17 48.28 -5.29
C GLN A 115 15.68 48.07 -5.15
N LEU A 116 16.31 47.36 -6.08
CA LEU A 116 17.77 47.16 -6.10
C LEU A 116 18.54 48.45 -6.44
N GLN A 117 17.94 49.34 -7.24
CA GLN A 117 18.54 50.62 -7.63
C GLN A 117 18.32 51.72 -6.60
N SER A 118 17.27 51.64 -5.78
CA SER A 118 16.93 52.62 -4.76
C SER A 118 16.56 51.91 -3.45
N PRO A 119 17.48 51.86 -2.46
CA PRO A 119 17.18 51.19 -1.21
C PRO A 119 16.12 51.95 -0.42
N LEU A 120 14.93 51.46 -0.47
CA LEU A 120 13.82 51.43 0.46
C LEU A 120 13.38 52.72 1.20
N THR A 121 12.25 53.20 0.78
CA THR A 121 11.19 53.68 1.68
C THR A 121 10.30 52.47 2.07
N LYS A 122 9.96 52.37 3.35
CA LYS A 122 9.33 51.20 4.01
C LYS A 122 7.84 50.98 3.70
N GLU A 123 7.30 51.41 2.60
CA GLU A 123 5.89 51.18 2.26
C GLU A 123 5.74 49.94 1.34
N THR A 124 5.05 48.94 1.84
CA THR A 124 4.62 47.77 1.04
C THR A 124 3.53 48.20 0.07
N GLU A 125 3.89 48.42 -1.18
CA GLU A 125 2.94 48.74 -2.24
C GLU A 125 2.22 47.47 -2.69
N LYS A 126 0.90 47.43 -2.46
CA LYS A 126 0.06 46.32 -2.93
C LYS A 126 -0.49 46.65 -4.31
N ILE A 127 0.05 46.02 -5.35
CA ILE A 127 -0.44 46.21 -6.71
C ILE A 127 -1.42 45.07 -7.06
N ILE A 128 -2.64 45.45 -7.42
CA ILE A 128 -3.68 44.50 -7.85
C ILE A 128 -3.81 44.60 -9.37
N LEU A 129 -3.50 43.47 -10.06
CA LEU A 129 -3.80 43.36 -11.48
C LEU A 129 -5.27 43.03 -11.69
N SER A 130 -5.88 43.66 -12.70
CA SER A 130 -7.25 43.31 -13.11
C SER A 130 -7.32 41.83 -13.50
N GLY A 131 -8.43 41.15 -13.19
CA GLY A 131 -8.67 39.75 -13.46
C GLY A 131 -8.45 39.38 -14.94
N GLY A 132 -8.09 38.12 -15.17
CA GLY A 132 -7.87 37.59 -16.48
C GLY A 132 -9.14 37.39 -17.30
N LYS A 133 -9.00 36.95 -18.56
CA LYS A 133 -10.13 36.65 -19.44
C LYS A 133 -10.81 35.35 -19.02
N PHE A 134 -12.13 35.30 -19.13
CA PHE A 134 -12.92 34.10 -19.00
C PHE A 134 -13.12 33.45 -20.37
N TYR A 135 -12.78 32.18 -20.49
CA TYR A 135 -12.97 31.38 -21.70
C TYR A 135 -14.00 30.29 -21.41
N ASN A 136 -15.04 30.24 -22.23
CA ASN A 136 -16.03 29.15 -22.20
C ASN A 136 -15.75 28.24 -23.39
N TYR A 137 -15.41 26.97 -23.14
CA TYR A 137 -15.04 26.02 -24.16
C TYR A 137 -16.21 25.14 -24.62
N ASN A 138 -17.22 24.96 -23.75
CA ASN A 138 -18.42 24.20 -24.06
C ASN A 138 -19.66 25.01 -23.69
N SER A 139 -20.65 25.07 -24.57
CA SER A 139 -22.00 25.51 -24.21
C SER A 139 -22.58 24.46 -23.24
N CYS A 140 -22.49 24.74 -21.96
CA CYS A 140 -23.12 23.91 -20.94
C CYS A 140 -24.64 24.00 -21.14
N ASP A 141 -25.23 23.02 -21.76
CA ASP A 141 -26.69 22.92 -21.87
C ASP A 141 -27.24 22.66 -20.46
N LYS A 142 -28.07 23.58 -19.95
CA LYS A 142 -28.44 23.74 -18.54
C LYS A 142 -29.32 22.61 -17.97
N SER A 143 -29.47 21.48 -18.61
CA SER A 143 -30.53 20.53 -18.28
C SER A 143 -30.11 19.12 -17.86
N HIS A 144 -28.83 18.78 -17.78
CA HIS A 144 -28.45 17.43 -17.40
C HIS A 144 -28.13 17.30 -15.91
N VAL A 145 -29.21 17.20 -15.11
CA VAL A 145 -29.10 16.48 -13.82
C VAL A 145 -28.94 15.01 -14.17
N ILE A 146 -27.75 14.45 -13.92
CA ILE A 146 -27.53 13.01 -14.04
C ILE A 146 -28.49 12.35 -13.02
N LYS A 147 -29.63 11.86 -13.52
CA LYS A 147 -30.45 10.96 -12.72
C LYS A 147 -29.61 9.72 -12.49
N LYS A 148 -29.39 9.35 -11.23
CA LYS A 148 -28.91 8.02 -10.88
C LYS A 148 -29.97 7.01 -11.34
N GLU A 149 -29.94 6.64 -12.61
CA GLU A 149 -30.65 5.45 -13.02
C GLU A 149 -29.93 4.27 -12.37
N LYS A 150 -30.71 3.45 -11.68
CA LYS A 150 -30.20 2.21 -11.09
C LYS A 150 -29.85 1.33 -12.28
N LYS A 151 -28.56 1.23 -12.63
CA LYS A 151 -28.12 0.35 -13.72
C LYS A 151 -28.46 -1.07 -13.30
N GLU A 152 -29.25 -1.77 -14.08
CA GLU A 152 -29.42 -3.21 -13.97
C GLU A 152 -28.22 -3.88 -14.62
N PHE A 153 -27.51 -4.70 -13.86
CA PHE A 153 -26.38 -5.46 -14.36
C PHE A 153 -26.84 -6.84 -14.85
N LYS A 154 -26.17 -7.38 -15.83
CA LYS A 154 -26.48 -8.73 -16.36
C LYS A 154 -26.18 -9.81 -15.34
N GLU A 155 -25.06 -9.64 -14.64
CA GLU A 155 -24.58 -10.59 -13.65
C GLU A 155 -24.03 -9.85 -12.42
N THR A 156 -23.99 -10.57 -11.29
CA THR A 156 -23.35 -10.10 -10.05
C THR A 156 -22.39 -11.16 -9.56
N ILE A 157 -21.13 -10.82 -9.34
CA ILE A 157 -20.15 -11.66 -8.64
C ILE A 157 -19.96 -11.18 -7.21
N ARG A 158 -19.69 -12.10 -6.30
CA ARG A 158 -19.35 -11.82 -4.90
C ARG A 158 -17.86 -12.03 -4.68
N VAL A 159 -17.19 -11.00 -4.19
CA VAL A 159 -15.74 -10.98 -4.02
C VAL A 159 -15.39 -10.81 -2.54
N LEU A 160 -14.57 -11.69 -2.00
CA LEU A 160 -14.09 -11.64 -0.62
C LEU A 160 -12.64 -11.16 -0.60
N MET A 161 -12.38 -10.05 0.09
CA MET A 161 -11.08 -9.39 0.11
C MET A 161 -10.63 -9.00 1.52
N LEU A 162 -9.31 -8.82 1.66
CA LEU A 162 -8.68 -8.31 2.87
C LEU A 162 -8.86 -6.80 3.01
N ASP A 163 -8.97 -6.32 4.25
CA ASP A 163 -8.96 -4.89 4.58
C ASP A 163 -7.54 -4.31 4.40
N THR A 164 -7.29 -3.73 3.23
CA THR A 164 -6.00 -3.11 2.87
C THR A 164 -6.20 -1.86 2.03
N SER A 165 -5.18 -0.98 2.01
CA SER A 165 -5.15 0.19 1.13
C SER A 165 -5.29 -0.17 -0.35
N GLN A 166 -4.70 -1.30 -0.79
CA GLN A 166 -4.83 -1.83 -2.14
C GLN A 166 -6.29 -2.11 -2.50
N VAL A 167 -7.02 -2.78 -1.62
CA VAL A 167 -8.43 -3.12 -1.84
C VAL A 167 -9.30 -1.86 -1.84
N HIS A 168 -9.08 -0.94 -0.89
CA HIS A 168 -9.79 0.34 -0.88
C HIS A 168 -9.54 1.17 -2.14
N SER A 169 -8.31 1.13 -2.66
CA SER A 169 -7.96 1.77 -3.93
C SER A 169 -8.71 1.15 -5.10
N LEU A 170 -8.73 -0.19 -5.17
CA LEU A 170 -9.46 -0.93 -6.20
C LEU A 170 -10.96 -0.64 -6.16
N LEU A 171 -11.56 -0.59 -4.97
CA LEU A 171 -12.96 -0.22 -4.79
C LEU A 171 -13.30 1.17 -5.36
N GLY A 172 -12.33 2.09 -5.33
CA GLY A 172 -12.46 3.39 -5.97
C GLY A 172 -12.70 3.28 -7.48
N LEU A 173 -12.20 2.22 -8.10
CA LEU A 173 -12.20 2.01 -9.55
C LEU A 173 -13.25 0.99 -10.02
N LEU A 174 -14.01 0.33 -9.14
CA LEU A 174 -14.97 -0.72 -9.49
C LEU A 174 -15.99 -0.29 -10.55
N LYS A 175 -16.39 0.97 -10.54
CA LYS A 175 -17.29 1.49 -11.57
C LYS A 175 -16.72 1.37 -12.99
N ASN A 176 -15.40 1.41 -13.16
CA ASN A 176 -14.76 1.15 -14.45
C ASN A 176 -14.99 -0.31 -14.89
N PHE A 177 -14.82 -1.27 -13.96
CA PHE A 177 -15.12 -2.68 -14.21
C PHE A 177 -16.59 -2.87 -14.64
N GLU A 178 -17.51 -2.35 -13.84
CA GLU A 178 -18.96 -2.46 -14.07
C GLU A 178 -19.40 -1.85 -15.41
N ASN A 179 -18.78 -0.75 -15.81
CA ASN A 179 -19.07 -0.11 -17.09
C ASN A 179 -18.51 -0.89 -18.28
N LYS A 180 -17.31 -1.49 -18.14
CA LYS A 180 -16.66 -2.25 -19.22
C LYS A 180 -17.30 -3.63 -19.45
N THR A 181 -17.74 -4.29 -18.37
CA THR A 181 -18.16 -5.70 -18.43
C THR A 181 -19.65 -5.94 -18.29
N ASP A 182 -20.40 -4.97 -17.74
CA ASP A 182 -21.80 -5.10 -17.36
C ASP A 182 -22.03 -6.14 -16.24
N ILE A 183 -20.98 -6.40 -15.44
CA ILE A 183 -20.98 -7.27 -14.27
C ILE A 183 -20.87 -6.39 -13.02
N HIS A 184 -21.73 -6.60 -12.03
CA HIS A 184 -21.61 -5.97 -10.71
C HIS A 184 -20.68 -6.79 -9.82
N ALA A 185 -19.75 -6.14 -9.12
CA ALA A 185 -18.89 -6.78 -8.12
C ALA A 185 -19.31 -6.35 -6.70
N ASP A 186 -19.95 -7.27 -6.00
CA ASP A 186 -20.31 -7.11 -4.58
C ASP A 186 -19.12 -7.56 -3.71
N VAL A 187 -18.41 -6.58 -3.11
CA VAL A 187 -17.16 -6.83 -2.40
C VAL A 187 -17.36 -6.80 -0.90
N THR A 188 -17.10 -7.92 -0.26
CA THR A 188 -17.01 -8.06 1.21
C THR A 188 -15.56 -7.92 1.64
N ILE A 189 -15.30 -7.06 2.63
CA ILE A 189 -13.96 -6.83 3.19
C ILE A 189 -13.90 -7.40 4.60
N LEU A 190 -12.89 -8.20 4.90
CA LEU A 190 -12.66 -8.77 6.22
C LEU A 190 -11.22 -8.50 6.70
N PRO A 191 -10.99 -8.41 8.02
CA PRO A 191 -9.66 -8.41 8.59
C PRO A 191 -8.97 -9.77 8.40
N HIS A 192 -7.63 -9.80 8.47
CA HIS A 192 -6.80 -10.97 8.17
C HIS A 192 -7.26 -12.24 8.90
N HIS A 193 -7.42 -12.19 10.21
CA HIS A 193 -7.80 -13.32 11.05
C HIS A 193 -9.16 -13.95 10.73
N ARG A 194 -10.07 -13.18 10.06
CA ARG A 194 -11.39 -13.68 9.66
C ARG A 194 -11.42 -14.19 8.23
N LEU A 195 -10.48 -13.75 7.40
CA LEU A 195 -10.52 -14.03 5.97
C LEU A 195 -10.29 -15.52 5.67
N TYR A 196 -9.23 -16.12 6.22
CA TYR A 196 -8.93 -17.54 6.01
C TYR A 196 -10.02 -18.45 6.56
N GLU A 197 -10.45 -18.21 7.80
CA GLU A 197 -11.55 -18.96 8.43
C GLU A 197 -12.80 -18.92 7.56
N THR A 198 -13.19 -17.72 7.08
CA THR A 198 -14.37 -17.55 6.24
C THR A 198 -14.26 -18.32 4.92
N ILE A 199 -13.10 -18.33 4.26
CA ILE A 199 -12.87 -19.09 3.04
C ILE A 199 -13.08 -20.60 3.30
N VAL A 200 -12.43 -21.14 4.32
CA VAL A 200 -12.43 -22.57 4.62
C VAL A 200 -13.77 -23.04 5.19
N GLU A 201 -14.35 -22.30 6.12
CA GLU A 201 -15.65 -22.61 6.73
C GLU A 201 -16.78 -22.62 5.70
N LYS A 202 -16.84 -21.59 4.85
CA LYS A 202 -17.86 -21.49 3.82
C LYS A 202 -17.74 -22.57 2.76
N TYR A 203 -16.49 -22.97 2.45
CA TYR A 203 -16.26 -24.08 1.55
C TYR A 203 -16.71 -25.42 2.15
N ARG A 204 -16.37 -25.71 3.41
CA ARG A 204 -16.69 -26.98 4.10
C ARG A 204 -18.17 -27.14 4.43
N SER A 205 -18.91 -26.05 4.61
CA SER A 205 -20.32 -26.10 5.07
C SER A 205 -21.31 -26.59 4.03
N ASN A 206 -20.92 -26.76 2.77
CA ASN A 206 -21.78 -27.17 1.63
C ASN A 206 -23.09 -26.37 1.48
N ASN A 207 -23.29 -25.35 2.31
CA ASN A 207 -24.42 -24.46 2.28
C ASN A 207 -24.03 -23.20 1.53
N GLU A 208 -24.77 -22.84 0.50
CA GLU A 208 -24.66 -21.66 -0.33
C GLU A 208 -23.25 -21.06 -0.39
N GLN A 209 -22.54 -21.28 -1.49
CA GLN A 209 -21.20 -20.71 -1.70
C GLN A 209 -21.35 -19.18 -1.89
N PRO A 210 -21.07 -18.35 -0.89
CA PRO A 210 -21.43 -16.93 -0.96
C PRO A 210 -20.48 -16.11 -1.84
N TYR A 211 -19.29 -16.64 -2.16
CA TYR A 211 -18.24 -15.88 -2.86
C TYR A 211 -17.76 -16.60 -4.11
N ASP A 212 -17.55 -15.83 -5.17
CA ASP A 212 -17.03 -16.30 -6.46
C ASP A 212 -15.52 -16.11 -6.58
N VAL A 213 -14.99 -15.06 -5.92
CA VAL A 213 -13.56 -14.71 -5.92
C VAL A 213 -13.07 -14.58 -4.47
N PHE A 214 -11.89 -15.13 -4.20
CA PHE A 214 -11.19 -14.99 -2.93
C PHE A 214 -9.87 -14.26 -3.12
N MET A 215 -9.57 -13.33 -2.22
CA MET A 215 -8.21 -12.84 -1.99
C MET A 215 -7.54 -13.75 -0.97
N TYR A 216 -6.36 -14.27 -1.30
CA TYR A 216 -5.62 -15.21 -0.45
C TYR A 216 -4.17 -14.80 -0.28
N ASP A 217 -3.61 -15.07 0.90
CA ASP A 217 -2.20 -14.89 1.19
C ASP A 217 -1.35 -15.97 0.50
N ILE A 218 -0.13 -15.63 0.10
CA ILE A 218 0.81 -16.55 -0.58
C ILE A 218 0.94 -17.90 0.16
N PRO A 219 1.13 -17.93 1.49
CA PRO A 219 1.28 -19.18 2.24
C PRO A 219 0.03 -20.08 2.22
N TRP A 220 -1.14 -19.53 1.89
CA TRP A 220 -2.40 -20.29 1.84
C TRP A 220 -2.60 -21.01 0.51
N LEU A 221 -1.97 -20.56 -0.57
CA LEU A 221 -2.13 -21.15 -1.90
C LEU A 221 -1.94 -22.67 -1.93
N PRO A 222 -0.89 -23.25 -1.30
CA PRO A 222 -0.72 -24.70 -1.34
C PRO A 222 -1.87 -25.49 -0.70
N SER A 223 -2.39 -25.06 0.46
CA SER A 223 -3.52 -25.72 1.12
C SER A 223 -4.82 -25.52 0.35
N LEU A 224 -5.14 -24.28 -0.05
CA LEU A 224 -6.36 -23.98 -0.79
C LEU A 224 -6.43 -24.69 -2.15
N ALA A 225 -5.29 -24.84 -2.83
CA ALA A 225 -5.22 -25.57 -4.10
C ALA A 225 -5.28 -27.10 -3.90
N SER A 226 -4.61 -27.64 -2.88
CA SER A 226 -4.65 -29.08 -2.60
C SER A 226 -6.01 -29.58 -2.11
N GLU A 227 -6.74 -28.75 -1.38
CA GLU A 227 -8.11 -28.98 -0.93
C GLU A 227 -9.15 -28.69 -2.02
N GLN A 228 -8.73 -28.29 -3.21
CA GLN A 228 -9.60 -27.93 -4.36
C GLN A 228 -10.57 -26.78 -4.07
N ILE A 229 -10.23 -25.90 -3.13
CA ILE A 229 -11.02 -24.68 -2.84
C ILE A 229 -10.89 -23.69 -3.99
N LEU A 230 -9.68 -23.57 -4.55
CA LEU A 230 -9.42 -22.72 -5.71
C LEU A 230 -9.60 -23.49 -7.02
N GLU A 231 -10.21 -22.83 -7.99
CA GLU A 231 -10.35 -23.31 -9.36
C GLU A 231 -9.00 -23.36 -10.08
N ASP A 232 -8.75 -24.44 -10.83
CA ASP A 232 -7.64 -24.51 -11.78
C ASP A 232 -7.95 -23.63 -12.99
N ILE A 233 -7.28 -22.48 -13.06
CA ILE A 233 -7.46 -21.51 -14.14
C ILE A 233 -6.42 -21.63 -15.26
N THR A 234 -5.64 -22.71 -15.30
CA THR A 234 -4.51 -22.87 -16.24
C THR A 234 -4.92 -22.57 -17.69
N THR A 235 -6.05 -23.12 -18.13
CA THR A 235 -6.54 -22.90 -19.51
C THR A 235 -6.93 -21.42 -19.75
N LYS A 236 -7.59 -20.80 -18.79
CA LYS A 236 -8.01 -19.39 -18.88
C LYS A 236 -6.81 -18.44 -18.81
N PHE A 237 -5.79 -18.79 -18.02
CA PHE A 237 -4.59 -18.00 -17.82
C PHE A 237 -3.81 -17.71 -19.11
N HIS A 238 -3.90 -18.58 -20.13
CA HIS A 238 -3.29 -18.35 -21.45
C HIS A 238 -3.75 -17.04 -22.13
N SER A 239 -4.86 -16.44 -21.70
CA SER A 239 -5.31 -15.13 -22.18
C SER A 239 -4.64 -13.93 -21.49
N ILE A 240 -3.80 -14.17 -20.48
CA ILE A 240 -3.04 -13.17 -19.75
C ILE A 240 -1.56 -13.29 -20.15
N ASN A 241 -0.94 -12.17 -20.53
CA ASN A 241 0.49 -12.16 -20.80
C ASN A 241 1.27 -12.32 -19.48
N PRO A 242 2.06 -13.39 -19.27
CA PRO A 242 2.81 -13.60 -18.04
C PRO A 242 3.91 -12.54 -17.80
N ASP A 243 4.41 -11.89 -18.85
CA ASP A 243 5.52 -10.94 -18.78
C ASP A 243 5.13 -9.57 -18.18
N ILE A 244 3.83 -9.33 -17.98
CA ILE A 244 3.37 -8.11 -17.30
C ILE A 244 3.70 -8.11 -15.81
N PHE A 245 3.89 -9.29 -15.19
CA PHE A 245 4.13 -9.42 -13.77
C PHE A 245 5.61 -9.24 -13.40
N LEU A 246 5.84 -8.79 -12.16
CA LEU A 246 7.17 -8.76 -11.58
C LEU A 246 7.82 -10.15 -11.57
N PRO A 247 9.17 -10.25 -11.65
CA PRO A 247 9.86 -11.53 -11.61
C PRO A 247 9.48 -12.40 -10.41
N ASN A 248 9.27 -13.69 -10.63
CA ASN A 248 8.85 -14.70 -9.65
C ASN A 248 7.42 -14.53 -9.08
N CYS A 249 6.67 -13.49 -9.43
CA CYS A 249 5.29 -13.33 -8.94
C CYS A 249 4.44 -14.55 -9.25
N LEU A 250 4.36 -14.96 -10.50
CA LEU A 250 3.53 -16.12 -10.90
C LEU A 250 3.91 -17.39 -10.13
N LYS A 251 5.22 -17.60 -9.91
CA LYS A 251 5.72 -18.76 -9.18
C LYS A 251 5.16 -18.86 -7.77
N TYR A 252 5.03 -17.73 -7.08
CA TYR A 252 4.68 -17.71 -5.66
C TYR A 252 3.20 -17.41 -5.40
N TYR A 253 2.56 -16.64 -6.29
CA TYR A 253 1.18 -16.19 -6.09
C TYR A 253 0.16 -17.00 -6.87
N SER A 254 0.58 -17.74 -7.90
CA SER A 254 -0.36 -18.35 -8.85
C SER A 254 -0.16 -19.85 -9.03
N ILE A 255 1.09 -20.35 -8.95
CA ILE A 255 1.42 -21.70 -9.39
C ILE A 255 1.56 -22.66 -8.21
N PHE A 256 0.77 -23.73 -8.24
CA PHE A 256 0.94 -24.88 -7.37
C PHE A 256 0.92 -26.17 -8.21
N ASN A 257 1.90 -27.08 -8.01
CA ASN A 257 2.07 -28.32 -8.77
C ASN A 257 2.01 -28.14 -10.32
N GLY A 258 2.56 -27.02 -10.83
CA GLY A 258 2.62 -26.70 -12.26
C GLY A 258 1.31 -26.20 -12.87
N ARG A 259 0.29 -25.90 -12.07
CA ARG A 259 -1.00 -25.36 -12.50
C ARG A 259 -1.24 -23.99 -11.91
N TYR A 260 -2.04 -23.17 -12.59
CA TYR A 260 -2.41 -21.82 -12.14
C TYR A 260 -3.74 -21.86 -11.38
N TYR A 261 -3.75 -21.32 -10.15
CA TYR A 261 -4.93 -21.23 -9.28
C TYR A 261 -5.38 -19.81 -8.97
N GLY A 262 -4.64 -18.83 -9.44
CA GLY A 262 -4.97 -17.42 -9.27
C GLY A 262 -4.00 -16.51 -10.01
N ILE A 263 -4.15 -15.21 -9.77
CA ILE A 263 -3.27 -14.17 -10.30
C ILE A 263 -2.63 -13.38 -9.17
N PRO A 264 -1.38 -12.89 -9.35
CA PRO A 264 -0.78 -11.96 -8.40
C PRO A 264 -1.58 -10.65 -8.35
N PHE A 265 -1.94 -10.21 -7.15
CA PHE A 265 -2.70 -8.97 -6.96
C PHE A 265 -1.88 -7.89 -6.25
N MET A 266 -1.21 -8.23 -5.17
CA MET A 266 -0.41 -7.32 -4.39
C MET A 266 0.96 -7.93 -4.11
N TYR A 267 2.04 -7.26 -4.55
CA TYR A 267 3.42 -7.67 -4.30
C TYR A 267 4.03 -6.80 -3.21
N ALA A 268 4.34 -7.38 -2.06
CA ALA A 268 4.77 -6.65 -0.89
C ALA A 268 6.00 -7.27 -0.22
N PRO A 269 7.23 -7.04 -0.70
CA PRO A 269 8.44 -7.42 0.01
C PRO A 269 8.69 -6.51 1.21
N GLN A 270 9.30 -7.03 2.29
CA GLN A 270 9.77 -6.20 3.38
C GLN A 270 10.86 -5.23 2.92
N ILE A 271 10.76 -3.98 3.36
CA ILE A 271 11.72 -2.89 3.14
C ILE A 271 12.17 -2.34 4.49
N PHE A 272 13.41 -1.88 4.58
CA PHE A 272 13.93 -1.16 5.72
C PHE A 272 13.72 0.34 5.54
N TYR A 273 13.08 0.97 6.52
CA TYR A 273 12.82 2.41 6.62
C TYR A 273 13.60 2.98 7.80
N TYR A 274 14.13 4.19 7.64
CA TYR A 274 14.90 4.83 8.70
C TYR A 274 14.78 6.36 8.65
N ARG A 275 15.01 7.00 9.79
CA ARG A 275 15.06 8.46 9.96
C ARG A 275 16.34 9.02 9.37
N LYS A 276 16.29 9.45 8.13
CA LYS A 276 17.42 10.02 7.39
C LYS A 276 18.06 11.20 8.13
N ASP A 277 17.24 12.08 8.72
CA ASP A 277 17.69 13.22 9.49
C ASP A 277 18.52 12.81 10.74
N LEU A 278 18.19 11.73 11.42
CA LEU A 278 18.97 11.20 12.54
C LEU A 278 20.28 10.55 12.05
N PHE A 279 20.22 9.80 10.97
CA PHE A 279 21.40 9.15 10.39
C PHE A 279 22.37 10.14 9.76
N GLU A 280 21.91 11.28 9.30
CA GLU A 280 22.73 12.36 8.70
C GLU A 280 23.19 13.41 9.72
N ASN A 281 22.66 13.39 10.96
CA ASN A 281 23.04 14.31 12.00
C ASN A 281 24.52 14.17 12.40
N THR A 282 25.30 15.21 12.22
CA THR A 282 26.75 15.20 12.43
C THR A 282 27.15 14.87 13.87
N ALA A 283 26.41 15.35 14.88
CA ALA A 283 26.69 15.06 16.28
C ALA A 283 26.45 13.58 16.60
N LEU A 284 25.31 13.01 16.17
CA LEU A 284 25.00 11.61 16.35
C LEU A 284 25.99 10.68 15.61
N LYS A 285 26.41 11.07 14.39
CA LYS A 285 27.45 10.33 13.66
C LYS A 285 28.76 10.25 14.44
N ASN A 286 29.25 11.37 14.93
CA ASN A 286 30.49 11.45 15.68
C ASN A 286 30.40 10.66 17.00
N ASP A 287 29.28 10.74 17.70
CA ASP A 287 29.06 10.01 18.95
C ASP A 287 29.01 8.50 18.70
N TYR A 288 28.27 8.06 17.68
CA TYR A 288 28.17 6.64 17.32
C TYR A 288 29.55 6.06 16.90
N GLU A 289 30.29 6.79 16.06
CA GLU A 289 31.61 6.38 15.59
C GLU A 289 32.61 6.27 16.76
N ARG A 290 32.58 7.21 17.69
CA ARG A 290 33.43 7.17 18.90
C ARG A 290 33.12 5.95 19.79
N GLU A 291 31.84 5.57 19.92
CA GLU A 291 31.43 4.45 20.78
C GLU A 291 31.61 3.08 20.13
N ASN A 292 31.40 3.00 18.82
CA ASN A 292 31.33 1.71 18.12
C ASN A 292 32.50 1.47 17.14
N ASN A 293 33.38 2.46 16.90
CA ASN A 293 34.47 2.44 15.91
C ASN A 293 33.98 2.14 14.48
N ILE A 294 32.74 2.47 14.16
CA ILE A 294 32.08 2.27 12.86
C ILE A 294 31.24 3.50 12.56
N SER A 295 31.22 3.95 11.31
CA SER A 295 30.39 5.09 10.86
C SER A 295 28.89 4.75 10.95
N LEU A 296 28.08 5.68 11.43
CA LEU A 296 26.63 5.58 11.45
C LEU A 296 26.07 5.61 10.02
N ARG A 297 25.52 4.51 9.58
CA ARG A 297 24.91 4.31 8.25
C ARG A 297 23.76 3.28 8.37
N PRO A 298 22.88 3.16 7.36
CA PRO A 298 21.91 2.08 7.32
C PRO A 298 22.58 0.72 7.55
N PRO A 299 22.05 -0.12 8.49
CA PRO A 299 22.69 -1.37 8.88
C PRO A 299 22.65 -2.41 7.74
N SER A 300 23.76 -3.13 7.56
CA SER A 300 23.84 -4.25 6.61
C SER A 300 23.51 -5.59 7.24
N THR A 301 23.65 -5.70 8.56
CA THR A 301 23.39 -6.93 9.32
C THR A 301 22.39 -6.69 10.44
N LEU A 302 21.70 -7.75 10.86
CA LEU A 302 20.78 -7.68 12.03
C LEU A 302 21.52 -7.39 13.35
N LYS A 303 22.82 -7.67 13.42
CA LYS A 303 23.66 -7.28 14.57
C LYS A 303 23.87 -5.76 14.59
N GLU A 304 24.24 -5.16 13.45
CA GLU A 304 24.36 -3.71 13.32
C GLU A 304 23.04 -3.01 13.59
N PHE A 305 21.91 -3.57 13.08
CA PHE A 305 20.57 -3.08 13.34
C PHE A 305 20.28 -2.91 14.82
N ASN A 306 20.58 -3.95 15.62
CA ASN A 306 20.38 -3.89 17.07
C ASN A 306 21.36 -2.93 17.78
N THR A 307 22.60 -2.82 17.31
CA THR A 307 23.58 -1.88 17.87
C THR A 307 23.15 -0.43 17.63
N ILE A 308 22.64 -0.13 16.43
CA ILE A 308 22.12 1.21 16.10
C ILE A 308 20.83 1.49 16.86
N ALA A 309 19.96 0.49 17.02
CA ALA A 309 18.73 0.61 17.79
C ALA A 309 19.02 0.96 19.27
N ASP A 310 19.98 0.25 19.88
CA ASP A 310 20.42 0.51 21.26
C ASP A 310 21.02 1.92 21.41
N PHE A 311 21.86 2.32 20.46
CA PHE A 311 22.42 3.68 20.44
C PHE A 311 21.31 4.75 20.39
N PHE A 312 20.38 4.65 19.47
CA PHE A 312 19.31 5.63 19.36
C PHE A 312 18.37 5.65 20.58
N THR A 313 18.03 4.49 21.14
CA THR A 313 17.20 4.40 22.36
C THR A 313 17.85 5.12 23.53
N ASN A 314 19.17 5.07 23.68
CA ASN A 314 19.87 5.55 24.87
C ASN A 314 20.51 6.94 24.73
N LYS A 315 20.70 7.45 23.49
CA LYS A 315 21.52 8.64 23.24
C LYS A 315 20.77 9.87 22.72
N THR A 316 19.53 9.73 22.31
CA THR A 316 18.78 10.87 21.82
C THR A 316 17.41 10.98 22.49
N THR A 317 16.98 12.23 22.74
CA THR A 317 15.64 12.53 23.21
C THR A 317 14.68 12.84 22.06
N ALA A 318 15.18 12.81 20.81
CA ALA A 318 14.38 13.09 19.63
C ALA A 318 13.39 11.96 19.28
N ILE A 319 13.62 10.77 19.83
CA ILE A 319 12.77 9.60 19.68
C ILE A 319 12.62 8.86 21.00
N SER A 320 11.59 8.03 21.12
CA SER A 320 11.32 7.24 22.32
C SER A 320 12.04 5.88 22.29
N TYR A 321 12.13 5.26 21.11
CA TYR A 321 12.73 3.94 20.91
C TYR A 321 13.51 3.87 19.59
N GLY A 322 14.55 3.03 19.56
CA GLY A 322 15.40 2.88 18.39
C GLY A 322 14.70 2.22 17.19
N ILE A 323 13.73 1.34 17.46
CA ILE A 323 13.01 0.58 16.42
C ILE A 323 11.53 0.40 16.74
N SER A 324 10.75 0.18 15.68
CA SER A 324 9.39 -0.37 15.76
C SER A 324 9.40 -1.82 15.28
N ILE A 325 8.72 -2.73 15.99
CA ILE A 325 8.59 -4.16 15.64
C ILE A 325 7.15 -4.62 15.85
N PRO A 326 6.47 -5.14 14.81
CA PRO A 326 5.13 -5.69 14.95
C PRO A 326 5.19 -7.08 15.61
N THR A 327 4.35 -7.29 16.64
CA THR A 327 4.39 -8.52 17.46
C THR A 327 3.03 -8.88 18.08
N ALA A 328 1.93 -8.21 17.69
CA ALA A 328 0.64 -8.35 18.38
C ALA A 328 -0.05 -9.70 18.16
N TYR A 329 0.09 -10.27 16.98
CA TYR A 329 -0.57 -11.51 16.56
C TYR A 329 0.40 -12.39 15.81
N SER A 330 0.01 -13.64 15.53
CA SER A 330 0.87 -14.56 14.81
C SER A 330 1.29 -14.02 13.42
N GLU A 331 0.39 -13.40 12.69
CA GLU A 331 0.64 -12.79 11.40
C GLU A 331 1.57 -11.55 11.45
N CYS A 332 1.68 -10.90 12.61
CA CYS A 332 2.63 -9.79 12.82
C CYS A 332 3.99 -10.31 13.32
N LEU A 333 3.96 -11.27 14.25
CA LEU A 333 5.13 -11.76 14.96
C LEU A 333 5.97 -12.75 14.13
N THR A 334 5.33 -13.74 13.50
CA THR A 334 6.06 -14.83 12.84
C THR A 334 6.92 -14.38 11.66
N PRO A 335 6.56 -13.35 10.86
CA PRO A 335 7.44 -12.78 9.86
C PRO A 335 8.77 -12.27 10.43
N GLU A 336 8.76 -11.70 11.63
CA GLU A 336 9.96 -11.21 12.30
C GLU A 336 10.92 -12.37 12.64
N ILE A 337 10.39 -13.52 13.03
CA ILE A 337 11.16 -14.72 13.32
C ILE A 337 11.68 -15.36 12.03
N TYR A 338 10.84 -15.50 10.99
CA TYR A 338 11.21 -16.13 9.72
C TYR A 338 12.28 -15.33 8.97
N MET A 339 12.17 -14.02 8.96
CA MET A 339 13.16 -13.12 8.38
C MET A 339 14.52 -13.29 9.07
N ARG A 340 14.54 -13.33 10.42
CA ARG A 340 15.78 -13.53 11.18
C ARG A 340 16.36 -14.92 11.01
N LEU A 341 15.55 -15.97 11.09
CA LEU A 341 16.00 -17.33 10.80
C LEU A 341 16.73 -17.40 9.46
N ARG A 342 16.08 -16.88 8.41
CA ARG A 342 16.64 -16.87 7.06
C ARG A 342 17.93 -16.03 6.96
N SER A 343 17.95 -14.85 7.61
CA SER A 343 19.13 -13.97 7.63
C SER A 343 20.36 -14.62 8.29
N TYR A 344 20.13 -15.52 9.25
CA TYR A 344 21.19 -16.31 9.88
C TYR A 344 21.45 -17.66 9.20
N GLY A 345 20.74 -17.99 8.10
CA GLY A 345 20.90 -19.23 7.36
C GLY A 345 20.09 -20.42 7.89
N GLY A 346 19.16 -20.17 8.80
CA GLY A 346 18.21 -21.15 9.35
C GLY A 346 16.88 -21.19 8.60
N SER A 347 16.05 -22.15 8.95
CA SER A 347 14.66 -22.29 8.51
C SER A 347 13.87 -23.17 9.47
N LEU A 348 12.53 -23.10 9.46
CA LEU A 348 11.70 -24.02 10.27
C LEU A 348 11.75 -25.43 9.70
N PHE A 349 11.64 -25.55 8.38
CA PHE A 349 11.61 -26.83 7.67
C PHE A 349 12.68 -26.85 6.57
N ASN A 350 13.24 -28.02 6.33
CA ASN A 350 14.09 -28.26 5.18
C ASN A 350 13.26 -28.57 3.92
N ARG A 351 13.93 -28.74 2.77
CA ARG A 351 13.28 -29.07 1.48
C ARG A 351 12.46 -30.35 1.46
N HIS A 352 12.64 -31.25 2.44
CA HIS A 352 11.93 -32.51 2.58
C HIS A 352 10.77 -32.44 3.58
N GLY A 353 10.48 -31.26 4.12
CA GLY A 353 9.43 -31.05 5.12
C GLY A 353 9.77 -31.55 6.53
N ASN A 354 11.05 -31.83 6.83
CA ASN A 354 11.47 -32.15 8.19
C ASN A 354 11.75 -30.85 8.96
N VAL A 355 11.36 -30.79 10.22
CA VAL A 355 11.68 -29.66 11.10
C VAL A 355 13.18 -29.56 11.32
N CYS A 356 13.74 -28.36 11.21
CA CYS A 356 15.19 -28.14 11.34
C CYS A 356 15.53 -26.89 12.20
N LEU A 357 14.68 -26.60 13.17
CA LEU A 357 14.83 -25.43 14.04
C LEU A 357 15.94 -25.59 15.08
N ASP A 358 16.28 -26.80 15.50
CA ASP A 358 17.36 -27.06 16.46
C ASP A 358 18.74 -26.90 15.80
N SER A 359 19.21 -25.65 15.76
CA SER A 359 20.48 -25.28 15.12
C SER A 359 21.07 -24.00 15.71
N ASP A 360 22.38 -23.82 15.60
CA ASP A 360 23.10 -22.57 15.94
C ASP A 360 22.54 -21.36 15.21
N HIS A 361 22.03 -21.53 14.00
CA HIS A 361 21.41 -20.48 13.21
C HIS A 361 20.12 -19.98 13.87
N SER A 362 19.30 -20.91 14.35
CA SER A 362 18.06 -20.61 15.07
C SER A 362 18.37 -19.91 16.39
N LEU A 363 19.35 -20.39 17.13
CA LEU A 363 19.79 -19.76 18.38
C LEU A 363 20.21 -18.29 18.17
N LYS A 364 21.00 -18.02 17.12
CA LYS A 364 21.41 -16.65 16.76
C LYS A 364 20.21 -15.77 16.39
N ALA A 365 19.24 -16.32 15.65
CA ALA A 365 18.04 -15.61 15.21
C ALA A 365 17.15 -15.21 16.40
N TYR A 366 16.89 -16.14 17.30
CA TYR A 366 16.07 -15.90 18.50
C TYR A 366 16.75 -14.94 19.48
N ILE A 367 18.04 -15.09 19.74
CA ILE A 367 18.82 -14.12 20.56
C ILE A 367 18.77 -12.72 19.93
N ASN A 368 18.91 -12.62 18.60
CA ASN A 368 18.82 -11.34 17.91
C ASN A 368 17.43 -10.71 18.07
N PHE A 369 16.36 -11.50 17.94
CA PHE A 369 15.00 -11.03 18.14
C PHE A 369 14.76 -10.48 19.55
N VAL A 370 15.12 -11.24 20.58
CA VAL A 370 15.00 -10.79 21.99
C VAL A 370 15.77 -9.49 22.24
N LYS A 371 16.96 -9.33 21.61
CA LYS A 371 17.72 -8.07 21.69
C LYS A 371 17.01 -6.92 21.00
N SER A 372 16.35 -7.18 19.87
CA SER A 372 15.57 -6.16 19.16
C SER A 372 14.42 -5.64 20.02
N ILE A 373 13.66 -6.54 20.65
CA ILE A 373 12.50 -6.18 21.49
C ILE A 373 12.86 -5.22 22.63
N LYS A 374 14.08 -5.29 23.18
CA LYS A 374 14.56 -4.38 24.23
C LYS A 374 14.64 -2.91 23.79
N ASN A 375 14.77 -2.66 22.48
CA ASN A 375 14.87 -1.33 21.89
C ASN A 375 13.58 -0.89 21.17
N ALA A 376 12.51 -1.68 21.33
CA ALA A 376 11.18 -1.38 20.83
C ALA A 376 10.27 -0.96 21.99
N LYS A 377 9.10 -0.42 21.65
CA LYS A 377 8.05 -0.06 22.61
C LYS A 377 7.61 -1.31 23.38
N PRO A 378 7.42 -1.22 24.73
CA PRO A 378 7.15 -2.40 25.56
C PRO A 378 5.70 -2.92 25.47
N ASP A 379 5.02 -2.70 24.39
CA ASP A 379 3.63 -3.11 24.13
C ASP A 379 3.52 -4.27 23.13
N TYR A 380 4.49 -5.20 23.14
CA TYR A 380 4.61 -6.28 22.18
C TYR A 380 3.34 -7.14 21.98
N ARG A 381 2.41 -7.16 22.94
CA ARG A 381 1.13 -7.85 22.82
C ARG A 381 0.10 -7.10 21.94
N THR A 382 0.33 -5.82 21.66
CA THR A 382 -0.60 -4.94 20.93
C THR A 382 0.03 -4.25 19.73
N ALA A 383 1.34 -4.43 19.51
CA ALA A 383 2.09 -3.82 18.42
C ALA A 383 1.75 -4.49 17.08
N THR A 384 0.78 -3.94 16.35
CA THR A 384 0.39 -4.38 15.01
C THR A 384 1.24 -3.75 13.92
N ASP A 385 1.23 -4.28 12.69
CA ASP A 385 1.89 -3.66 11.53
C ASP A 385 1.46 -2.20 11.34
N ILE A 386 0.18 -1.90 11.56
CA ILE A 386 -0.35 -0.52 11.45
C ILE A 386 0.18 0.35 12.56
N SER A 387 0.12 -0.10 13.83
CA SER A 387 0.53 0.73 14.97
C SER A 387 2.03 1.06 14.96
N VAL A 388 2.89 0.12 14.55
CA VAL A 388 4.35 0.36 14.46
C VAL A 388 4.72 1.30 13.31
N VAL A 389 3.97 1.29 12.23
CA VAL A 389 4.10 2.26 11.15
C VAL A 389 3.67 3.64 11.63
N ASP A 390 2.55 3.74 12.33
CA ASP A 390 2.06 4.99 12.92
C ASP A 390 3.09 5.60 13.89
N ASP A 391 3.70 4.80 14.78
CA ASP A 391 4.75 5.25 15.70
C ASP A 391 5.96 5.80 14.92
N PHE A 392 6.37 5.12 13.84
CA PHE A 392 7.45 5.59 12.99
C PHE A 392 7.10 6.90 12.26
N LEU A 393 5.91 7.01 11.65
CA LEU A 393 5.46 8.21 10.94
C LEU A 393 5.24 9.41 11.89
N LYS A 394 4.91 9.18 13.16
CA LYS A 394 4.88 10.20 14.21
C LYS A 394 6.27 10.64 14.68
N GLY A 395 7.31 9.94 14.26
CA GLY A 395 8.70 10.22 14.62
C GLY A 395 9.12 9.67 15.99
N GLU A 396 8.37 8.72 16.56
CA GLU A 396 8.66 8.11 17.86
C GLU A 396 9.82 7.12 17.82
N THR A 397 10.12 6.56 16.61
CA THR A 397 11.17 5.56 16.41
C THR A 397 12.11 5.94 15.27
N ALA A 398 13.35 5.41 15.29
CA ALA A 398 14.39 5.71 14.28
C ALA A 398 14.35 4.76 13.08
N MET A 399 13.95 3.51 13.28
CA MET A 399 14.05 2.45 12.27
C MET A 399 12.84 1.53 12.30
N LEU A 400 12.47 1.03 11.12
CA LEU A 400 11.33 0.13 10.91
C LEU A 400 11.66 -0.84 9.78
N ILE A 401 11.33 -2.13 9.94
CA ILE A 401 11.22 -3.09 8.84
C ILE A 401 9.73 -3.36 8.67
N SER A 402 9.18 -3.07 7.49
CA SER A 402 7.75 -3.25 7.24
C SER A 402 7.46 -3.51 5.76
N TYR A 403 6.24 -3.91 5.49
CA TYR A 403 5.71 -4.04 4.14
C TYR A 403 5.21 -2.67 3.64
N PRO A 404 5.53 -2.28 2.40
CA PRO A 404 5.11 -0.98 1.85
C PRO A 404 3.60 -0.76 1.82
N SER A 405 2.81 -1.83 1.81
CA SER A 405 1.33 -1.75 1.88
C SER A 405 0.80 -0.99 3.10
N PHE A 406 1.56 -0.94 4.20
CA PHE A 406 1.20 -0.20 5.39
C PHE A 406 1.69 1.25 5.38
N LEU A 407 2.52 1.65 4.41
CA LEU A 407 3.10 3.00 4.31
C LEU A 407 2.44 3.87 3.23
N SER A 408 1.20 3.62 2.87
CA SER A 408 0.44 4.46 1.92
C SER A 408 0.35 5.93 2.36
N ASP A 409 0.38 6.18 3.67
CA ASP A 409 0.28 7.51 4.26
C ASP A 409 1.64 8.24 4.39
N VAL A 410 2.72 7.65 3.87
CA VAL A 410 4.09 8.22 4.01
C VAL A 410 4.24 9.61 3.39
N THR A 411 3.45 9.92 2.38
CA THR A 411 3.40 11.24 1.71
C THR A 411 2.34 12.18 2.27
N ASP A 412 1.45 11.73 3.16
CA ASP A 412 0.39 12.57 3.74
C ASP A 412 0.92 13.40 4.91
N LEU A 413 1.15 14.69 4.67
CA LEU A 413 1.62 15.66 5.68
C LEU A 413 0.74 15.76 6.93
N ARG A 414 -0.50 15.30 6.87
CA ARG A 414 -1.43 15.31 8.02
C ARG A 414 -1.20 14.13 8.96
N LYS A 415 -0.66 13.04 8.44
CA LYS A 415 -0.43 11.78 9.16
C LYS A 415 1.04 11.52 9.44
N ASN A 416 1.93 12.10 8.65
CA ASN A 416 3.36 11.88 8.70
C ASN A 416 4.08 13.16 9.16
N SER A 417 4.61 13.16 10.37
CA SER A 417 5.37 14.27 10.95
C SER A 417 6.82 14.34 10.47
N ILE A 418 7.30 13.30 9.79
CA ILE A 418 8.68 13.15 9.32
C ILE A 418 8.80 13.11 7.79
N VAL A 419 7.83 13.70 7.08
CA VAL A 419 7.86 13.79 5.61
C VAL A 419 9.19 14.40 5.13
N GLY A 420 9.80 13.80 4.12
CA GLY A 420 11.10 14.19 3.59
C GLY A 420 12.32 13.69 4.39
N SER A 421 12.11 13.17 5.61
CA SER A 421 13.18 12.64 6.47
C SER A 421 13.26 11.11 6.48
N ILE A 422 12.54 10.42 5.59
CA ILE A 422 12.54 8.96 5.51
C ILE A 422 13.54 8.49 4.45
N GLY A 423 14.44 7.59 4.86
CA GLY A 423 15.32 6.84 3.98
C GLY A 423 14.82 5.40 3.79
N TYR A 424 15.14 4.81 2.65
CA TYR A 424 14.72 3.47 2.25
C TYR A 424 15.93 2.62 1.88
N HIS A 425 15.97 1.38 2.31
CA HIS A 425 17.07 0.48 2.02
C HIS A 425 16.62 -0.99 2.02
N LEU A 426 17.47 -1.87 1.48
CA LEU A 426 17.33 -3.31 1.67
C LEU A 426 17.40 -3.63 3.16
N ILE A 427 16.60 -4.58 3.63
CA ILE A 427 16.60 -4.96 5.06
C ILE A 427 17.97 -5.48 5.49
N PRO A 428 18.39 -5.23 6.75
CA PRO A 428 19.60 -5.80 7.31
C PRO A 428 19.54 -7.34 7.30
N GLY A 429 20.65 -7.98 6.92
CA GLY A 429 20.70 -9.43 6.72
C GLY A 429 20.25 -9.90 5.35
N HIS A 430 19.79 -9.00 4.48
CA HIS A 430 19.52 -9.20 3.06
C HIS A 430 18.60 -10.41 2.74
N SER A 431 17.63 -10.69 3.62
CA SER A 431 16.70 -11.82 3.46
C SER A 431 15.26 -11.38 3.68
N PRO A 432 14.77 -10.37 2.92
CA PRO A 432 13.41 -9.88 3.08
C PRO A 432 12.40 -10.99 2.81
N LEU A 433 11.33 -11.02 3.61
CA LEU A 433 10.19 -11.85 3.30
C LEU A 433 9.38 -11.22 2.18
N LEU A 434 8.87 -12.07 1.30
CA LEU A 434 7.87 -11.70 0.34
C LEU A 434 6.51 -11.97 0.98
N GLY A 435 5.79 -10.91 1.27
CA GLY A 435 4.37 -10.93 1.56
C GLY A 435 3.56 -10.58 0.32
N GLY A 436 2.26 -10.48 0.49
CA GLY A 436 1.34 -10.06 -0.56
C GLY A 436 0.32 -11.14 -0.91
N TRP A 437 -0.53 -10.83 -1.88
CA TRP A 437 -1.81 -11.49 -2.04
C TRP A 437 -2.09 -11.84 -3.49
N GLY A 438 -2.73 -13.00 -3.69
CA GLY A 438 -3.31 -13.41 -4.96
C GLY A 438 -4.82 -13.31 -4.96
N LEU A 439 -5.41 -13.31 -6.15
CA LEU A 439 -6.85 -13.48 -6.36
C LEU A 439 -7.11 -14.81 -7.05
N GLY A 440 -8.03 -15.59 -6.50
CA GLY A 440 -8.42 -16.88 -7.05
C GLY A 440 -9.93 -17.04 -7.15
N ILE A 441 -10.37 -17.95 -7.99
CA ILE A 441 -11.78 -18.26 -8.22
C ILE A 441 -12.19 -19.42 -7.33
N ASN A 442 -13.34 -19.32 -6.69
CA ASN A 442 -13.94 -20.43 -5.97
C ASN A 442 -14.27 -21.58 -6.95
N SER A 443 -13.76 -22.77 -6.68
CA SER A 443 -13.99 -23.94 -7.54
C SER A 443 -15.49 -24.32 -7.67
N HIS A 444 -16.31 -23.97 -6.67
CA HIS A 444 -17.76 -24.20 -6.67
C HIS A 444 -18.58 -23.02 -7.19
N SER A 445 -17.95 -21.94 -7.68
CA SER A 445 -18.70 -20.84 -8.29
C SER A 445 -19.35 -21.26 -9.60
N ASP A 446 -20.61 -20.88 -9.78
CA ASP A 446 -21.34 -21.01 -11.05
C ASP A 446 -20.98 -19.86 -12.02
N LYS A 447 -20.26 -18.83 -11.55
CA LYS A 447 -19.88 -17.61 -12.28
C LYS A 447 -18.39 -17.52 -12.57
N LYS A 448 -17.78 -18.67 -12.91
CA LYS A 448 -16.32 -18.76 -13.12
C LYS A 448 -15.81 -17.89 -14.27
N GLN A 449 -16.64 -17.59 -15.27
CA GLN A 449 -16.25 -16.74 -16.38
C GLN A 449 -16.27 -15.27 -15.96
N GLU A 450 -17.31 -14.83 -15.30
CA GLU A 450 -17.47 -13.47 -14.77
C GLU A 450 -16.41 -13.17 -13.71
N ALA A 451 -16.13 -14.14 -12.84
CA ALA A 451 -15.04 -14.09 -11.87
C ALA A 451 -13.68 -13.93 -12.55
N PHE A 452 -13.45 -14.65 -13.67
CA PHE A 452 -12.20 -14.51 -14.41
C PHE A 452 -12.07 -13.15 -15.12
N GLU A 453 -13.17 -12.57 -15.63
CA GLU A 453 -13.14 -11.21 -16.17
C GLU A 453 -12.77 -10.18 -15.08
N PHE A 454 -13.20 -10.38 -13.83
CA PHE A 454 -12.76 -9.56 -12.70
C PHE A 454 -11.26 -9.70 -12.45
N LEU A 455 -10.73 -10.93 -12.38
CA LEU A 455 -9.30 -11.18 -12.23
C LEU A 455 -8.50 -10.49 -13.35
N LYS A 456 -8.94 -10.64 -14.59
CA LYS A 456 -8.30 -10.03 -15.75
C LYS A 456 -8.31 -8.50 -15.71
N TRP A 457 -9.41 -7.89 -15.26
CA TRP A 457 -9.51 -6.45 -15.09
C TRP A 457 -8.52 -5.92 -14.04
N THR A 458 -8.26 -6.67 -12.95
CA THR A 458 -7.24 -6.27 -11.97
C THR A 458 -5.81 -6.34 -12.51
N CYS A 459 -5.58 -6.97 -13.67
CA CYS A 459 -4.31 -6.99 -14.40
C CYS A 459 -4.21 -5.90 -15.49
N ASP A 460 -5.23 -5.06 -15.66
CA ASP A 460 -5.17 -3.95 -16.60
C ASP A 460 -4.16 -2.90 -16.09
N GLU A 461 -3.18 -2.55 -16.93
CA GLU A 461 -2.08 -1.67 -16.56
C GLU A 461 -2.57 -0.29 -16.08
N GLN A 462 -3.57 0.27 -16.76
CA GLN A 462 -4.14 1.57 -16.40
C GLN A 462 -4.83 1.50 -15.03
N ILE A 463 -5.62 0.44 -14.79
CA ILE A 463 -6.30 0.22 -13.50
C ILE A 463 -5.28 0.07 -12.38
N THR A 464 -4.22 -0.68 -12.63
CA THR A 464 -3.16 -0.94 -11.65
C THR A 464 -2.39 0.33 -11.30
N ASN A 465 -2.04 1.15 -12.29
CA ASN A 465 -1.36 2.43 -12.07
C ASN A 465 -2.26 3.41 -11.29
N TYR A 466 -3.55 3.51 -11.63
CA TYR A 466 -4.48 4.34 -10.86
C TYR A 466 -4.73 3.81 -9.45
N SER A 467 -4.80 2.49 -9.27
CA SER A 467 -4.88 1.90 -7.93
C SER A 467 -3.64 2.26 -7.10
N SER A 468 -2.46 2.28 -7.71
CA SER A 468 -1.22 2.68 -7.03
C SER A 468 -1.19 4.17 -6.69
N LEU A 469 -1.70 5.06 -7.54
CA LEU A 469 -1.91 6.47 -7.21
C LEU A 469 -2.86 6.68 -6.02
N LEU A 470 -3.82 5.77 -5.83
CA LEU A 470 -4.74 5.77 -4.70
C LEU A 470 -4.14 5.15 -3.41
N GLY A 471 -2.87 4.75 -3.45
CA GLY A 471 -2.17 4.17 -2.30
C GLY A 471 -2.08 2.64 -2.30
N GLY A 472 -2.45 1.99 -3.40
CA GLY A 472 -2.30 0.56 -3.58
C GLY A 472 -0.89 0.15 -4.00
N LEU A 473 -0.59 -1.14 -3.93
CA LEU A 473 0.60 -1.76 -4.49
C LEU A 473 0.22 -2.74 -5.58
N SER A 474 1.07 -2.90 -6.56
CA SER A 474 0.83 -3.75 -7.72
C SER A 474 1.79 -4.93 -7.78
N ALA A 475 1.38 -5.98 -8.48
CA ALA A 475 2.27 -7.06 -8.92
C ALA A 475 2.77 -6.87 -10.36
N LEU A 476 2.43 -5.77 -11.04
CA LEU A 476 2.80 -5.51 -12.43
C LEU A 476 4.09 -4.69 -12.55
N ASN A 477 4.91 -5.02 -13.55
CA ASN A 477 6.15 -4.31 -13.85
C ASN A 477 5.94 -2.82 -14.16
N SER A 478 4.86 -2.48 -14.86
CA SER A 478 4.58 -1.10 -15.31
C SER A 478 4.46 -0.11 -14.14
N THR A 479 3.97 -0.53 -12.99
CA THR A 479 3.90 0.31 -11.79
C THR A 479 5.27 0.81 -11.35
N TYR A 480 6.30 -0.03 -11.44
CA TYR A 480 7.64 0.25 -10.93
C TYR A 480 8.57 0.96 -11.94
N THR A 481 8.08 1.16 -13.15
CA THR A 481 8.73 1.92 -14.21
C THR A 481 7.98 3.20 -14.57
N ASN A 482 6.90 3.50 -13.85
CA ASN A 482 6.10 4.70 -14.05
C ASN A 482 6.74 5.87 -13.26
N ASP A 483 7.15 6.94 -13.98
CA ASP A 483 7.85 8.08 -13.39
C ASP A 483 6.99 8.81 -12.34
N GLU A 484 5.69 9.02 -12.59
CA GLU A 484 4.77 9.68 -11.64
C GLU A 484 4.68 8.89 -10.33
N LEU A 485 4.62 7.57 -10.41
CA LEU A 485 4.57 6.71 -9.22
C LEU A 485 5.90 6.65 -8.47
N THR A 486 7.04 6.65 -9.19
CA THR A 486 8.36 6.61 -8.56
C THR A 486 8.73 7.93 -7.89
N GLU A 487 8.24 9.05 -8.38
CA GLU A 487 8.33 10.35 -7.69
C GLU A 487 7.50 10.36 -6.41
N LEU A 488 6.28 9.82 -6.46
CA LEU A 488 5.37 9.76 -5.30
C LEU A 488 5.84 8.77 -4.23
N TYR A 489 6.39 7.63 -4.67
CA TYR A 489 6.86 6.55 -3.82
C TYR A 489 8.35 6.23 -4.07
N PRO A 490 9.29 6.96 -3.46
CA PRO A 490 10.72 6.87 -3.76
C PRO A 490 11.36 5.49 -3.50
N TRP A 491 10.67 4.59 -2.81
CA TRP A 491 11.14 3.21 -2.60
C TRP A 491 10.82 2.26 -3.76
N LEU A 492 9.92 2.62 -4.70
CA LEU A 492 9.56 1.73 -5.81
C LEU A 492 10.77 1.25 -6.64
N PRO A 493 11.78 2.08 -6.94
CA PRO A 493 12.98 1.60 -7.64
C PRO A 493 13.74 0.49 -6.93
N LEU A 494 13.61 0.35 -5.59
CA LEU A 494 14.24 -0.75 -4.85
C LEU A 494 13.72 -2.12 -5.26
N TYR A 495 12.48 -2.20 -5.77
CA TYR A 495 11.86 -3.46 -6.19
C TYR A 495 12.64 -4.16 -7.30
N HIS A 496 13.28 -3.42 -8.20
CA HIS A 496 14.15 -3.99 -9.25
C HIS A 496 15.39 -4.69 -8.72
N SER A 497 15.79 -4.40 -7.49
CA SER A 497 16.95 -5.05 -6.84
C SER A 497 16.53 -6.07 -5.79
N ILE A 498 15.44 -5.79 -5.08
CA ILE A 498 15.00 -6.56 -3.90
C ILE A 498 14.46 -7.95 -4.27
N TYR A 499 13.84 -8.13 -5.46
CA TYR A 499 13.24 -9.40 -5.88
C TYR A 499 14.24 -10.57 -5.86
N LYS A 500 15.53 -10.31 -6.06
CA LYS A 500 16.60 -11.32 -6.05
C LYS A 500 16.79 -11.95 -4.66
N TYR A 501 16.44 -11.24 -3.62
CA TYR A 501 16.63 -11.60 -2.22
C TYR A 501 15.34 -12.05 -1.54
N THR A 502 14.19 -11.65 -2.08
CA THR A 502 12.88 -11.95 -1.51
C THR A 502 12.47 -13.39 -1.73
N LYS A 503 11.95 -14.00 -0.68
CA LYS A 503 11.31 -15.32 -0.74
C LYS A 503 10.12 -15.32 0.21
N PRO A 504 8.98 -15.91 -0.18
CA PRO A 504 7.86 -16.12 0.73
C PRO A 504 8.18 -17.20 1.75
N THR A 505 7.44 -17.21 2.84
CA THR A 505 7.30 -18.39 3.69
C THR A 505 6.22 -19.26 3.05
N ILE A 506 6.56 -20.48 2.68
CA ILE A 506 5.62 -21.43 2.09
C ILE A 506 5.65 -22.70 2.94
N PRO A 507 4.49 -23.19 3.38
CA PRO A 507 4.40 -24.45 4.11
C PRO A 507 5.05 -25.59 3.33
N PRO A 508 5.73 -26.51 3.99
CA PRO A 508 6.35 -27.65 3.31
C PRO A 508 5.28 -28.60 2.77
N LYS A 509 5.53 -29.13 1.58
CA LYS A 509 4.81 -30.28 1.07
C LYS A 509 5.39 -31.53 1.69
N LEU A 510 4.55 -32.32 2.37
CA LEU A 510 4.96 -33.56 3.02
C LEU A 510 5.09 -34.73 2.01
N SER A 511 5.70 -35.83 2.45
CA SER A 511 5.93 -37.01 1.60
C SER A 511 4.63 -37.69 1.10
N ASN A 512 3.53 -37.53 1.83
CA ASN A 512 2.19 -37.97 1.44
C ASN A 512 1.43 -36.93 0.57
N ASN A 513 2.10 -35.93 0.07
CA ASN A 513 1.57 -34.78 -0.69
C ASN A 513 0.66 -33.82 0.08
N LYS A 514 0.42 -34.02 1.38
CA LYS A 514 -0.31 -33.07 2.22
C LYS A 514 0.51 -31.81 2.52
N VAL A 515 -0.17 -30.75 2.85
CA VAL A 515 0.42 -29.47 3.24
C VAL A 515 -0.10 -29.11 4.64
N ILE A 516 0.80 -28.72 5.54
CA ILE A 516 0.40 -28.19 6.85
C ILE A 516 -0.06 -26.75 6.63
N PRO A 517 -1.27 -26.35 7.03
CA PRO A 517 -1.71 -24.97 6.89
C PRO A 517 -0.78 -24.01 7.62
N GLN A 518 -0.43 -22.88 6.98
CA GLN A 518 0.52 -21.91 7.55
C GLN A 518 0.08 -21.40 8.92
N TYR A 519 -1.22 -21.16 9.12
CA TYR A 519 -1.73 -20.62 10.39
C TYR A 519 -1.48 -21.57 11.58
N GLU A 520 -1.44 -22.89 11.36
CA GLU A 520 -1.12 -23.86 12.42
C GLU A 520 0.38 -23.81 12.77
N ILE A 521 1.23 -23.64 11.77
CA ILE A 521 2.68 -23.44 11.96
C ILE A 521 2.91 -22.14 12.74
N ASP A 522 2.24 -21.07 12.32
CA ASP A 522 2.36 -19.74 12.92
C ASP A 522 1.88 -19.74 14.38
N ALA A 523 0.79 -20.44 14.68
CA ALA A 523 0.29 -20.57 16.04
C ALA A 523 1.33 -21.20 16.98
N VAL A 524 1.94 -22.33 16.56
CA VAL A 524 2.99 -23.00 17.36
C VAL A 524 4.18 -22.07 17.61
N VAL A 525 4.68 -21.40 16.55
CA VAL A 525 5.82 -20.48 16.68
C VAL A 525 5.47 -19.30 17.59
N CYS A 526 4.30 -18.71 17.43
CA CYS A 526 3.84 -17.56 18.19
C CYS A 526 3.71 -17.87 19.69
N ASP A 527 3.11 -19.02 20.05
CA ASP A 527 2.89 -19.42 21.43
C ASP A 527 4.22 -19.55 22.21
N TRP A 528 5.22 -20.18 21.62
CA TRP A 528 6.52 -20.34 22.27
C TRP A 528 7.35 -19.05 22.31
N ILE A 529 7.20 -18.18 21.29
CA ILE A 529 7.82 -16.85 21.34
C ILE A 529 7.19 -15.98 22.42
N TYR A 530 5.88 -16.02 22.61
CA TYR A 530 5.26 -15.26 23.71
C TYR A 530 5.71 -15.72 25.08
N LYS A 531 5.81 -17.03 25.33
CA LYS A 531 6.38 -17.56 26.60
C LYS A 531 7.82 -17.09 26.81
N LEU A 532 8.61 -16.99 25.73
CA LEU A 532 9.96 -16.43 25.79
C LEU A 532 9.94 -14.94 26.16
N LEU A 533 9.07 -14.15 25.53
CA LEU A 533 8.95 -12.71 25.80
C LEU A 533 8.41 -12.43 27.21
N ASP A 534 7.52 -13.26 27.71
CA ASP A 534 6.98 -13.20 29.07
C ASP A 534 8.01 -13.70 30.10
N SER A 535 9.21 -14.14 29.67
CA SER A 535 10.27 -14.68 30.53
C SER A 535 9.89 -15.96 31.30
N GLU A 536 8.92 -16.71 30.77
CA GLU A 536 8.53 -18.01 31.34
C GLU A 536 9.57 -19.11 31.03
N ILE A 537 10.23 -18.97 29.86
CA ILE A 537 11.23 -19.90 29.33
C ILE A 537 12.43 -19.14 28.78
N ASP A 538 13.55 -19.81 28.64
CA ASP A 538 14.72 -19.28 27.98
C ASP A 538 14.70 -19.51 26.45
N VAL A 539 15.66 -18.92 25.72
CA VAL A 539 15.76 -19.02 24.26
C VAL A 539 15.92 -20.47 23.79
N GLN A 540 16.72 -21.28 24.50
CA GLN A 540 16.94 -22.68 24.10
C GLN A 540 15.68 -23.53 24.30
N GLN A 541 14.97 -23.31 25.41
CA GLN A 541 13.68 -23.95 25.67
C GLN A 541 12.64 -23.56 24.62
N ALA A 542 12.56 -22.28 24.23
CA ALA A 542 11.65 -21.83 23.19
C ALA A 542 11.92 -22.55 21.85
N ILE A 543 13.17 -22.65 21.43
CA ILE A 543 13.58 -23.36 20.20
C ILE A 543 13.22 -24.84 20.29
N THR A 544 13.60 -25.51 21.38
CA THR A 544 13.38 -26.95 21.55
C THR A 544 11.89 -27.29 21.57
N ASN A 545 11.09 -26.52 22.31
CA ASN A 545 9.66 -26.76 22.42
C ASN A 545 8.93 -26.48 21.08
N THR A 546 9.29 -25.40 20.38
CA THR A 546 8.77 -25.11 19.04
C THR A 546 9.11 -26.26 18.08
N HIS A 547 10.35 -26.77 18.13
CA HIS A 547 10.78 -27.90 17.30
C HIS A 547 9.93 -29.15 17.55
N LEU A 548 9.78 -29.55 18.81
CA LEU A 548 9.02 -30.74 19.19
C LEU A 548 7.55 -30.65 18.83
N GLU A 549 6.93 -29.49 19.01
CA GLU A 549 5.52 -29.29 18.69
C GLU A 549 5.29 -29.25 17.17
N LEU A 550 6.18 -28.65 16.39
CA LEU A 550 6.13 -28.70 14.93
C LEU A 550 6.34 -30.13 14.38
N GLU A 551 7.22 -30.96 15.02
CA GLU A 551 7.35 -32.38 14.65
C GLU A 551 6.07 -33.15 14.99
N SER A 552 5.43 -32.88 16.13
CA SER A 552 4.15 -33.48 16.48
C SER A 552 3.06 -33.11 15.46
N LEU A 553 2.95 -31.84 15.13
CA LEU A 553 2.01 -31.32 14.13
C LEU A 553 2.26 -32.00 12.77
N ARG A 554 3.52 -32.04 12.33
CA ARG A 554 3.92 -32.71 11.08
C ARG A 554 3.51 -34.18 11.06
N ASN A 555 3.74 -34.92 12.15
CA ASN A 555 3.38 -36.33 12.25
C ASN A 555 1.87 -36.55 12.20
N THR A 556 1.07 -35.64 12.74
CA THR A 556 -0.40 -35.67 12.61
C THR A 556 -0.80 -35.65 11.13
N TYR A 557 -0.23 -34.73 10.33
CA TYR A 557 -0.53 -34.63 8.90
C TYR A 557 0.03 -35.78 8.07
N LEU A 558 1.14 -36.42 8.49
CA LEU A 558 1.67 -37.59 7.82
C LEU A 558 0.82 -38.85 8.04
N ASN A 559 0.24 -39.00 9.23
CA ASN A 559 -0.54 -40.18 9.65
C ASN A 559 -2.05 -40.01 9.41
N ASP A 560 -2.51 -38.86 9.00
CA ASP A 560 -3.91 -38.64 8.65
C ASP A 560 -4.20 -39.33 7.32
N GLU A 561 -5.02 -40.38 7.34
CA GLU A 561 -5.43 -41.20 6.17
C GLU A 561 -6.61 -40.56 5.39
N ARG A 562 -7.10 -39.36 5.78
CA ARG A 562 -8.24 -38.69 5.13
C ARG A 562 -7.86 -37.93 3.90
#